data_1e6aa9dce4646106d2135c3c1e6d0680
#
_entry.id   1e6aa9dce4646106d2135c3c1e6d0680
#
_cell.length_a   1.000
_cell.length_b   1.000
_cell.length_c   1.000
_cell.angle_alpha   90.00
_cell.angle_beta   90.00
_cell.angle_gamma   90.00
#
_symmetry.space_group_name_H-M   'P 1'
#
loop_
_entity.id
_entity.type
_entity.pdbx_description
1 polymer ?
#
loop_
_entity_poly.entity_id
_entity_poly.type
_entity_poly.pdbx_seq_one_letter_code
_entity_poly.pdbx_strand_id
1 'polypeptide(L)'
;DVLLINDGDADRFGLGDERGQFINQLQVYGLLALYLLEVRQQRGAIVKTLSTTGMLEKLGKLYNVPVHETGVGFKYIAPKMIETDAMIGGEESGGFAFRGHVPERDGIVAGLFILDMMVQLNKKPSELLDVLFEKVGPHYYDRVDSRFSGDRREREQKILTAKPEKVAGLKVTGLNTTDGYKFCLEDGGWLLIRFSGTEPLMRVYCETTHEGKTRE
;
A
#
# COMPACT_ATOMS: atom_id res chain seq x y z
N ASP A 1 15.68 16.70 -9.81
CA ASP A 1 16.25 15.35 -9.70
C ASP A 1 15.31 14.45 -8.88
N VAL A 2 15.65 14.09 -7.63
CA VAL A 2 14.86 13.20 -6.78
C VAL A 2 15.09 13.54 -5.31
N LEU A 3 14.09 13.36 -4.46
CA LEU A 3 14.22 13.46 -3.01
C LEU A 3 13.98 12.08 -2.40
N LEU A 4 15.00 11.52 -1.73
CA LEU A 4 14.93 10.27 -0.98
C LEU A 4 14.89 10.61 0.50
N ILE A 5 13.89 10.12 1.23
CA ILE A 5 13.63 10.45 2.62
C ILE A 5 13.58 9.16 3.43
N ASN A 6 14.36 9.09 4.50
CA ASN A 6 14.24 8.03 5.50
C ASN A 6 13.86 8.62 6.84
N ASP A 7 13.21 7.85 7.70
CA ASP A 7 12.98 8.19 9.09
C ASP A 7 14.23 7.94 9.95
N GLY A 8 14.13 8.10 11.28
CA GLY A 8 15.30 8.15 12.17
C GLY A 8 16.12 6.87 12.27
N ASP A 9 15.51 5.71 12.03
CA ASP A 9 16.15 4.38 12.00
C ASP A 9 16.25 3.79 10.58
N ALA A 10 15.87 4.59 9.57
CA ALA A 10 15.97 4.28 8.15
C ALA A 10 15.22 3.01 7.71
N ASP A 11 14.22 2.57 8.47
CA ASP A 11 13.40 1.41 8.14
C ASP A 11 12.22 1.75 7.23
N ARG A 12 11.91 3.05 7.05
CA ARG A 12 10.85 3.57 6.19
C ARG A 12 11.40 4.50 5.14
N PHE A 13 10.75 4.50 3.98
CA PHE A 13 11.15 5.27 2.83
C PHE A 13 10.02 6.14 2.31
N GLY A 14 10.35 7.38 2.00
CA GLY A 14 9.52 8.36 1.30
C GLY A 14 10.22 8.87 0.05
N LEU A 15 9.44 9.24 -0.95
CA LEU A 15 9.92 9.69 -2.25
C LEU A 15 9.32 11.05 -2.60
N GLY A 16 10.17 11.96 -3.09
CA GLY A 16 9.74 13.19 -3.74
C GLY A 16 10.20 13.24 -5.19
N ASP A 17 9.38 13.79 -6.06
CA ASP A 17 9.71 13.96 -7.47
C ASP A 17 10.61 15.18 -7.72
N GLU A 18 11.04 15.35 -8.96
CA GLU A 18 11.90 16.45 -9.42
C GLU A 18 11.24 17.82 -9.33
N ARG A 19 9.94 17.89 -9.07
CA ARG A 19 9.14 19.11 -8.86
C ARG A 19 8.88 19.41 -7.39
N GLY A 20 9.41 18.53 -6.48
CA GLY A 20 9.18 18.61 -5.05
C GLY A 20 7.80 18.10 -4.60
N GLN A 21 7.10 17.34 -5.46
CA GLN A 21 5.83 16.72 -5.09
C GLN A 21 6.10 15.39 -4.39
N PHE A 22 5.36 15.14 -3.33
CA PHE A 22 5.46 13.89 -2.57
C PHE A 22 4.77 12.74 -3.34
N ILE A 23 5.52 11.67 -3.55
CA ILE A 23 5.00 10.39 -4.05
C ILE A 23 4.70 9.53 -2.83
N ASN A 24 3.44 9.21 -2.60
CA ASN A 24 3.02 8.50 -1.39
C ASN A 24 3.52 7.05 -1.36
N GLN A 25 3.56 6.47 -0.15
CA GLN A 25 4.14 5.13 0.08
C GLN A 25 3.43 4.01 -0.69
N LEU A 26 2.14 4.18 -1.00
CA LEU A 26 1.39 3.22 -1.79
C LEU A 26 1.87 3.21 -3.25
N GLN A 27 2.10 4.41 -3.81
CA GLN A 27 2.67 4.59 -5.14
C GLN A 27 4.12 4.08 -5.19
N VAL A 28 4.92 4.39 -4.16
CA VAL A 28 6.29 3.85 -4.03
C VAL A 28 6.27 2.34 -4.02
N TYR A 29 5.34 1.70 -3.29
CA TYR A 29 5.23 0.25 -3.28
C TYR A 29 4.89 -0.32 -4.66
N GLY A 30 3.98 0.34 -5.40
CA GLY A 30 3.69 0.00 -6.79
C GLY A 30 4.93 0.10 -7.69
N LEU A 31 5.72 1.17 -7.56
CA LEU A 31 6.96 1.37 -8.32
C LEU A 31 8.02 0.31 -7.99
N LEU A 32 8.25 0.01 -6.71
CA LEU A 32 9.20 -1.02 -6.30
C LEU A 32 8.81 -2.42 -6.80
N ALA A 33 7.52 -2.77 -6.72
CA ALA A 33 7.01 -4.01 -7.27
C ALA A 33 7.20 -4.07 -8.80
N LEU A 34 6.87 -2.99 -9.51
CA LEU A 34 7.05 -2.89 -10.96
C LEU A 34 8.54 -2.98 -11.35
N TYR A 35 9.42 -2.31 -10.61
CA TYR A 35 10.87 -2.40 -10.83
C TYR A 35 11.38 -3.84 -10.75
N LEU A 36 11.00 -4.57 -9.68
CA LEU A 36 11.40 -5.96 -9.53
C LEU A 36 10.86 -6.85 -10.66
N LEU A 37 9.61 -6.63 -11.05
CA LEU A 37 8.93 -7.44 -12.08
C LEU A 37 9.46 -7.15 -13.49
N GLU A 38 9.67 -5.89 -13.84
CA GLU A 38 9.92 -5.48 -15.23
C GLU A 38 11.40 -5.21 -15.50
N VAL A 39 12.09 -4.49 -14.61
CA VAL A 39 13.50 -4.13 -14.79
C VAL A 39 14.40 -5.27 -14.33
N ARG A 40 14.18 -5.79 -13.14
CA ARG A 40 14.98 -6.90 -12.58
C ARG A 40 14.48 -8.27 -13.05
N GLN A 41 13.36 -8.34 -13.75
CA GLN A 41 12.73 -9.57 -14.27
C GLN A 41 12.55 -10.66 -13.22
N GLN A 42 12.38 -10.27 -11.96
CA GLN A 42 12.14 -11.20 -10.87
C GLN A 42 10.70 -11.71 -10.93
N ARG A 43 10.52 -12.93 -10.46
CA ARG A 43 9.21 -13.55 -10.22
C ARG A 43 9.16 -14.12 -8.82
N GLY A 44 8.03 -13.93 -8.14
CA GLY A 44 7.79 -14.36 -6.78
C GLY A 44 6.57 -13.65 -6.20
N ALA A 45 6.15 -14.08 -5.03
CA ALA A 45 5.02 -13.46 -4.36
C ALA A 45 5.29 -12.00 -3.97
N ILE A 46 4.21 -11.22 -3.87
CA ILE A 46 4.17 -9.90 -3.25
C ILE A 46 3.39 -10.06 -1.95
N VAL A 47 3.92 -9.58 -0.82
CA VAL A 47 3.25 -9.64 0.48
C VAL A 47 2.95 -8.22 0.98
N LYS A 48 1.69 -7.93 1.26
CA LYS A 48 1.26 -6.59 1.66
C LYS A 48 0.36 -6.62 2.89
N THR A 49 0.29 -5.52 3.63
CA THR A 49 -0.77 -5.33 4.63
C THR A 49 -2.09 -4.92 3.95
N LEU A 50 -3.21 -5.19 4.61
CA LEU A 50 -4.54 -4.86 4.08
C LEU A 50 -4.78 -3.35 3.89
N SER A 51 -3.96 -2.50 4.51
CA SER A 51 -4.00 -1.03 4.38
C SER A 51 -3.19 -0.48 3.19
N THR A 52 -2.58 -1.35 2.38
CA THR A 52 -1.81 -0.93 1.19
C THR A 52 -2.61 -1.05 -0.11
N THR A 53 -1.98 -0.63 -1.19
CA THR A 53 -2.61 -0.37 -2.49
C THR A 53 -3.16 -1.61 -3.22
N GLY A 54 -4.26 -1.42 -3.93
CA GLY A 54 -4.80 -2.35 -4.93
C GLY A 54 -4.01 -2.42 -6.24
N MET A 55 -3.03 -1.54 -6.46
CA MET A 55 -2.13 -1.62 -7.62
C MET A 55 -1.36 -2.94 -7.65
N LEU A 56 -1.03 -3.50 -6.48
CA LEU A 56 -0.26 -4.74 -6.37
C LEU A 56 -1.05 -5.95 -6.89
N GLU A 57 -2.35 -6.03 -6.66
CA GLU A 57 -3.22 -7.06 -7.22
C GLU A 57 -3.29 -6.97 -8.75
N LYS A 58 -3.30 -5.75 -9.28
CA LYS A 58 -3.28 -5.52 -10.73
C LYS A 58 -1.94 -5.93 -11.34
N LEU A 59 -0.82 -5.56 -10.70
CA LEU A 59 0.52 -6.03 -11.09
C LEU A 59 0.63 -7.56 -10.97
N GLY A 60 0.13 -8.13 -9.86
CA GLY A 60 0.11 -9.59 -9.68
C GLY A 60 -0.60 -10.33 -10.82
N LYS A 61 -1.75 -9.82 -11.25
CA LYS A 61 -2.49 -10.36 -12.41
C LYS A 61 -1.71 -10.17 -13.72
N LEU A 62 -1.16 -8.98 -13.95
CA LEU A 62 -0.44 -8.63 -15.18
C LEU A 62 0.81 -9.51 -15.39
N TYR A 63 1.55 -9.77 -14.31
CA TYR A 63 2.82 -10.52 -14.35
C TYR A 63 2.69 -11.97 -13.89
N ASN A 64 1.45 -12.43 -13.62
CA ASN A 64 1.14 -13.79 -13.14
C ASN A 64 1.95 -14.19 -11.91
N VAL A 65 1.97 -13.32 -10.88
CA VAL A 65 2.59 -13.59 -9.59
C VAL A 65 1.55 -13.48 -8.46
N PRO A 66 1.66 -14.32 -7.41
CA PRO A 66 0.71 -14.28 -6.30
C PRO A 66 0.88 -13.00 -5.45
N VAL A 67 -0.23 -12.48 -4.93
CA VAL A 67 -0.26 -11.40 -3.96
C VAL A 67 -0.93 -11.90 -2.68
N HIS A 68 -0.26 -11.77 -1.55
CA HIS A 68 -0.76 -12.17 -0.24
C HIS A 68 -1.01 -10.95 0.63
N GLU A 69 -2.23 -10.83 1.14
CA GLU A 69 -2.63 -9.77 2.07
C GLU A 69 -2.57 -10.30 3.51
N THR A 70 -2.00 -9.50 4.43
CA THR A 70 -1.87 -9.80 5.85
C THR A 70 -2.50 -8.72 6.72
N GLY A 71 -2.61 -8.97 8.02
CA GLY A 71 -2.87 -7.92 9.01
C GLY A 71 -1.75 -6.87 9.04
N VAL A 72 -2.02 -5.71 9.67
CA VAL A 72 -1.06 -4.60 9.75
C VAL A 72 0.02 -4.91 10.78
N GLY A 73 1.27 -4.79 10.34
CA GLY A 73 2.47 -4.99 11.15
C GLY A 73 3.46 -5.92 10.46
N PHE A 74 4.74 -5.51 10.47
CA PHE A 74 5.81 -6.26 9.79
C PHE A 74 6.00 -7.67 10.35
N LYS A 75 5.58 -7.90 11.60
CA LYS A 75 5.52 -9.23 12.25
C LYS A 75 4.66 -10.26 11.48
N TYR A 76 3.76 -9.80 10.62
CA TYR A 76 2.95 -10.66 9.74
C TYR A 76 3.53 -10.73 8.33
N ILE A 77 4.20 -9.66 7.88
CA ILE A 77 4.83 -9.59 6.55
C ILE A 77 6.03 -10.53 6.49
N ALA A 78 7.00 -10.39 7.40
CA ALA A 78 8.26 -11.13 7.34
C ALA A 78 8.07 -12.67 7.34
N PRO A 79 7.26 -13.27 8.22
CA PRO A 79 6.99 -14.71 8.15
C PRO A 79 6.33 -15.14 6.84
N LYS A 80 5.40 -14.33 6.31
CA LYS A 80 4.71 -14.65 5.05
C LYS A 80 5.66 -14.52 3.87
N MET A 81 6.60 -13.56 3.88
CA MET A 81 7.64 -13.47 2.86
C MET A 81 8.52 -14.71 2.83
N ILE A 82 8.94 -15.20 4.00
CA ILE A 82 9.75 -16.44 4.12
C ILE A 82 8.96 -17.65 3.62
N GLU A 83 7.71 -17.80 4.06
CA GLU A 83 6.83 -18.90 3.68
C GLU A 83 6.62 -19.01 2.16
N THR A 84 6.48 -17.87 1.49
CA THR A 84 6.10 -17.80 0.06
C THR A 84 7.25 -17.48 -0.87
N ASP A 85 8.49 -17.37 -0.36
CA ASP A 85 9.66 -16.87 -1.08
C ASP A 85 9.34 -15.57 -1.83
N ALA A 86 8.69 -14.64 -1.13
CA ALA A 86 8.22 -13.41 -1.73
C ALA A 86 9.37 -12.51 -2.18
N MET A 87 9.24 -11.91 -3.36
CA MET A 87 10.26 -10.97 -3.87
C MET A 87 10.26 -9.64 -3.13
N ILE A 88 9.08 -9.23 -2.60
CA ILE A 88 8.92 -7.98 -1.86
C ILE A 88 7.79 -8.11 -0.84
N GLY A 89 7.96 -7.49 0.33
CA GLY A 89 6.93 -7.29 1.34
C GLY A 89 6.88 -5.84 1.78
N GLY A 90 5.70 -5.32 2.12
CA GLY A 90 5.62 -3.92 2.51
C GLY A 90 4.33 -3.48 3.19
N GLU A 91 4.43 -2.32 3.83
CA GLU A 91 3.38 -1.69 4.62
C GLU A 91 3.02 -0.30 4.10
N GLU A 92 1.83 0.16 4.45
CA GLU A 92 1.36 1.53 4.18
C GLU A 92 2.28 2.60 4.78
N SER A 93 2.99 2.26 5.85
CA SER A 93 3.94 3.16 6.53
C SER A 93 5.20 3.48 5.72
N GLY A 94 5.45 2.79 4.60
CA GLY A 94 6.65 2.95 3.78
C GLY A 94 7.80 2.01 4.15
N GLY A 95 7.55 1.02 4.98
CA GLY A 95 8.51 -0.04 5.28
C GLY A 95 8.43 -1.14 4.23
N PHE A 96 9.57 -1.44 3.58
CA PHE A 96 9.67 -2.44 2.51
C PHE A 96 10.83 -3.39 2.77
N ALA A 97 10.62 -4.68 2.52
CA ALA A 97 11.68 -5.70 2.55
C ALA A 97 11.77 -6.46 1.23
N PHE A 98 12.91 -7.01 0.94
CA PHE A 98 13.25 -7.58 -0.35
C PHE A 98 13.86 -8.97 -0.22
N ARG A 99 13.57 -9.86 -1.18
CA ARG A 99 14.20 -11.18 -1.29
C ARG A 99 15.72 -11.05 -1.43
N GLY A 100 16.44 -11.93 -0.73
CA GLY A 100 17.91 -11.94 -0.77
C GLY A 100 18.55 -10.96 0.21
N HIS A 101 17.75 -10.24 0.97
CA HIS A 101 18.17 -9.40 2.09
C HIS A 101 17.55 -9.92 3.40
N VAL A 102 17.91 -9.31 4.54
CA VAL A 102 17.27 -9.61 5.81
C VAL A 102 15.76 -9.37 5.67
N PRO A 103 14.88 -10.29 6.14
CA PRO A 103 13.43 -10.13 6.03
C PRO A 103 12.91 -9.10 7.04
N GLU A 104 13.40 -7.90 6.95
CA GLU A 104 13.07 -6.71 7.72
C GLU A 104 13.07 -5.48 6.78
N ARG A 105 12.41 -4.42 7.20
CA ARG A 105 12.26 -3.18 6.44
C ARG A 105 13.62 -2.50 6.23
N ASP A 106 13.85 -2.03 5.02
CA ASP A 106 15.07 -1.32 4.66
C ASP A 106 14.74 -0.18 3.68
N GLY A 107 14.65 1.03 4.22
CA GLY A 107 14.36 2.23 3.44
C GLY A 107 15.53 2.66 2.57
N ILE A 108 16.77 2.32 2.92
CA ILE A 108 17.96 2.63 2.13
C ILE A 108 17.94 1.80 0.85
N VAL A 109 17.72 0.50 0.96
CA VAL A 109 17.61 -0.40 -0.21
C VAL A 109 16.44 0.01 -1.09
N ALA A 110 15.29 0.39 -0.51
CA ALA A 110 14.15 0.91 -1.27
C ALA A 110 14.52 2.14 -2.10
N GLY A 111 15.24 3.10 -1.50
CA GLY A 111 15.73 4.29 -2.20
C GLY A 111 16.70 3.96 -3.32
N LEU A 112 17.64 3.03 -3.10
CA LEU A 112 18.60 2.58 -4.12
C LEU A 112 17.89 1.90 -5.30
N PHE A 113 16.82 1.13 -5.05
CA PHE A 113 16.04 0.52 -6.12
C PHE A 113 15.28 1.54 -6.96
N ILE A 114 14.75 2.61 -6.35
CA ILE A 114 14.15 3.72 -7.10
C ILE A 114 15.20 4.41 -7.97
N LEU A 115 16.41 4.68 -7.44
CA LEU A 115 17.49 5.27 -8.22
C LEU A 115 17.91 4.39 -9.40
N ASP A 116 18.06 3.08 -9.17
CA ASP A 116 18.39 2.15 -10.25
C ASP A 116 17.28 2.11 -11.31
N MET A 117 15.99 2.11 -10.89
CA MET A 117 14.85 2.19 -11.80
C MET A 117 14.90 3.46 -12.68
N MET A 118 15.19 4.61 -12.07
CA MET A 118 15.36 5.87 -12.80
C MET A 118 16.45 5.80 -13.86
N VAL A 119 17.59 5.22 -13.49
CA VAL A 119 18.76 5.06 -14.40
C VAL A 119 18.43 4.08 -15.53
N GLN A 120 17.90 2.90 -15.20
CA GLN A 120 17.59 1.85 -16.17
C GLN A 120 16.54 2.28 -17.21
N LEU A 121 15.53 3.01 -16.76
CA LEU A 121 14.46 3.50 -17.63
C LEU A 121 14.72 4.89 -18.21
N ASN A 122 15.79 5.57 -17.77
CA ASN A 122 16.11 6.96 -18.11
C ASN A 122 14.88 7.88 -17.89
N LYS A 123 14.26 7.76 -16.70
CA LYS A 123 13.04 8.48 -16.33
C LYS A 123 13.16 9.19 -14.99
N LYS A 124 12.48 10.31 -14.85
CA LYS A 124 12.30 11.03 -13.59
C LYS A 124 11.24 10.36 -12.73
N PRO A 125 11.19 10.62 -11.41
CA PRO A 125 10.20 9.99 -10.54
C PRO A 125 8.75 10.20 -10.98
N SER A 126 8.39 11.39 -11.45
CA SER A 126 7.04 11.64 -11.96
C SER A 126 6.72 10.80 -13.21
N GLU A 127 7.68 10.63 -14.11
CA GLU A 127 7.53 9.80 -15.31
C GLU A 127 7.47 8.30 -14.98
N LEU A 128 8.10 7.87 -13.87
CA LEU A 128 7.95 6.49 -13.37
C LEU A 128 6.51 6.23 -12.88
N LEU A 129 5.87 7.22 -12.25
CA LEU A 129 4.45 7.12 -11.89
C LEU A 129 3.56 6.99 -13.12
N ASP A 130 3.84 7.74 -14.18
CA ASP A 130 3.10 7.63 -15.44
C ASP A 130 3.20 6.20 -15.99
N VAL A 131 4.41 5.60 -15.99
CA VAL A 131 4.62 4.21 -16.41
C VAL A 131 3.81 3.23 -15.55
N LEU A 132 3.78 3.43 -14.24
CA LEU A 132 2.98 2.60 -13.33
C LEU A 132 1.49 2.73 -13.64
N PHE A 133 0.99 3.97 -13.78
CA PHE A 133 -0.43 4.25 -14.01
C PHE A 133 -0.91 3.83 -15.41
N GLU A 134 -0.05 3.84 -16.42
CA GLU A 134 -0.34 3.24 -17.73
C GLU A 134 -0.67 1.74 -17.63
N LYS A 135 -0.04 1.02 -16.67
CA LYS A 135 -0.25 -0.42 -16.49
C LYS A 135 -1.43 -0.77 -15.59
N VAL A 136 -1.63 -0.02 -14.50
CA VAL A 136 -2.60 -0.38 -13.45
C VAL A 136 -3.73 0.64 -13.28
N GLY A 137 -3.66 1.76 -13.98
CA GLY A 137 -4.55 2.92 -13.80
C GLY A 137 -4.16 3.78 -12.59
N PRO A 138 -4.67 5.01 -12.52
CA PRO A 138 -4.41 5.89 -11.40
C PRO A 138 -5.06 5.38 -10.11
N HIS A 139 -4.39 5.63 -8.98
CA HIS A 139 -4.90 5.33 -7.65
C HIS A 139 -4.67 6.52 -6.73
N TYR A 140 -5.72 6.91 -6.03
CA TYR A 140 -5.77 8.03 -5.10
C TYR A 140 -5.98 7.50 -3.70
N TYR A 141 -5.18 7.96 -2.76
CA TYR A 141 -5.18 7.48 -1.38
C TYR A 141 -5.30 8.65 -0.42
N ASP A 142 -6.09 8.47 0.63
CA ASP A 142 -6.13 9.38 1.77
C ASP A 142 -6.30 8.60 3.07
N ARG A 143 -5.89 9.21 4.17
CA ARG A 143 -6.01 8.66 5.52
C ARG A 143 -6.44 9.74 6.49
N VAL A 144 -7.41 9.41 7.32
CA VAL A 144 -7.88 10.28 8.40
C VAL A 144 -7.75 9.55 9.73
N ASP A 145 -7.03 10.16 10.66
CA ASP A 145 -6.90 9.71 12.04
C ASP A 145 -7.84 10.54 12.91
N SER A 146 -8.80 9.90 13.58
CA SER A 146 -9.81 10.56 14.41
C SER A 146 -9.80 9.98 15.81
N ARG A 147 -9.69 10.85 16.82
CA ARG A 147 -9.91 10.46 18.21
C ARG A 147 -11.39 10.25 18.44
N PHE A 148 -11.73 9.24 19.21
CA PHE A 148 -13.12 8.98 19.58
C PHE A 148 -13.26 8.87 21.10
N SER A 149 -14.46 9.23 21.60
CA SER A 149 -14.91 9.01 22.97
C SER A 149 -15.94 7.87 22.99
N GLY A 150 -16.09 7.21 24.13
CA GLY A 150 -17.04 6.14 24.32
C GLY A 150 -16.50 4.73 24.02
N ASP A 151 -17.39 3.74 24.04
CA ASP A 151 -17.00 2.33 23.93
C ASP A 151 -16.62 1.98 22.46
N ARG A 152 -15.42 1.45 22.32
CA ARG A 152 -14.93 0.91 21.04
C ARG A 152 -15.85 -0.21 20.50
N ARG A 153 -16.32 -1.11 21.37
CA ARG A 153 -17.15 -2.26 20.97
C ARG A 153 -18.48 -1.83 20.35
N GLU A 154 -19.10 -0.77 20.91
CA GLU A 154 -20.33 -0.21 20.34
C GLU A 154 -20.10 0.34 18.92
N ARG A 155 -18.95 0.98 18.69
CA ARG A 155 -18.60 1.50 17.36
C ARG A 155 -18.33 0.38 16.35
N GLU A 156 -17.58 -0.64 16.77
CA GLU A 156 -17.32 -1.83 15.94
C GLU A 156 -18.64 -2.52 15.58
N GLN A 157 -19.56 -2.67 16.54
CA GLN A 157 -20.87 -3.24 16.29
C GLN A 157 -21.70 -2.41 15.29
N LYS A 158 -21.65 -1.08 15.38
CA LYS A 158 -22.32 -0.19 14.43
C LYS A 158 -21.76 -0.37 13.01
N ILE A 159 -20.44 -0.49 12.85
CA ILE A 159 -19.80 -0.73 11.54
C ILE A 159 -20.26 -2.07 10.96
N LEU A 160 -20.26 -3.14 11.76
CA LEU A 160 -20.69 -4.47 11.33
C LEU A 160 -22.18 -4.54 10.96
N THR A 161 -23.02 -3.80 11.68
CA THR A 161 -24.47 -3.77 11.42
C THR A 161 -24.86 -2.84 10.28
N ALA A 162 -24.06 -1.83 9.99
CA ALA A 162 -24.34 -0.86 8.92
C ALA A 162 -24.43 -1.52 7.53
N LYS A 163 -23.59 -2.55 7.26
CA LYS A 163 -23.55 -3.31 5.98
C LYS A 163 -23.85 -2.43 4.77
N PRO A 164 -23.07 -1.38 4.54
CA PRO A 164 -23.37 -0.43 3.47
C PRO A 164 -23.35 -1.16 2.12
N GLU A 165 -24.38 -0.96 1.32
CA GLU A 165 -24.40 -1.47 -0.07
C GLU A 165 -23.49 -0.63 -0.98
N LYS A 166 -23.28 0.65 -0.62
CA LYS A 166 -22.46 1.61 -1.35
C LYS A 166 -21.64 2.46 -0.41
N VAL A 167 -20.43 2.83 -0.84
CA VAL A 167 -19.55 3.84 -0.21
C VAL A 167 -19.17 4.84 -1.30
N ALA A 168 -19.33 6.13 -1.05
CA ALA A 168 -19.09 7.21 -2.03
C ALA A 168 -19.72 6.93 -3.42
N GLY A 169 -20.93 6.35 -3.42
CA GLY A 169 -21.65 5.97 -4.65
C GLY A 169 -21.20 4.66 -5.30
N LEU A 170 -20.08 4.09 -4.92
CA LEU A 170 -19.54 2.82 -5.44
C LEU A 170 -20.12 1.63 -4.68
N LYS A 171 -20.46 0.56 -5.39
CA LYS A 171 -21.01 -0.67 -4.80
C LYS A 171 -19.96 -1.38 -3.95
N VAL A 172 -20.34 -1.84 -2.75
CA VAL A 172 -19.52 -2.71 -1.90
C VAL A 172 -19.60 -4.13 -2.44
N THR A 173 -18.45 -4.73 -2.77
CA THR A 173 -18.33 -6.07 -3.33
C THR A 173 -17.88 -7.11 -2.31
N GLY A 174 -17.36 -6.67 -1.16
CA GLY A 174 -16.90 -7.57 -0.10
C GLY A 174 -16.48 -6.83 1.17
N LEU A 175 -16.36 -7.59 2.25
CA LEU A 175 -15.87 -7.13 3.55
C LEU A 175 -14.77 -8.07 4.04
N ASN A 176 -13.56 -7.53 4.30
CA ASN A 176 -12.48 -8.25 4.96
C ASN A 176 -12.34 -7.72 6.41
N THR A 177 -12.39 -8.63 7.38
CA THR A 177 -12.31 -8.33 8.82
C THR A 177 -11.04 -8.86 9.48
N THR A 178 -9.99 -9.16 8.72
CA THR A 178 -8.73 -9.72 9.24
C THR A 178 -8.05 -8.82 10.27
N ASP A 179 -8.03 -7.50 10.02
CA ASP A 179 -7.49 -6.51 10.95
C ASP A 179 -8.19 -5.15 10.74
N GLY A 180 -9.41 -5.05 11.23
CA GLY A 180 -10.31 -3.93 11.02
C GLY A 180 -11.47 -4.29 10.07
N TYR A 181 -12.05 -3.29 9.42
CA TYR A 181 -13.22 -3.43 8.55
C TYR A 181 -12.91 -2.83 7.19
N LYS A 182 -12.44 -3.68 6.26
CA LYS A 182 -12.11 -3.27 4.89
C LYS A 182 -13.26 -3.60 3.95
N PHE A 183 -13.94 -2.57 3.48
CA PHE A 183 -14.97 -2.65 2.46
C PHE A 183 -14.30 -2.57 1.08
N CYS A 184 -14.42 -3.62 0.29
CA CYS A 184 -13.93 -3.66 -1.09
C CYS A 184 -14.97 -3.05 -2.02
N LEU A 185 -14.55 -2.23 -2.99
CA LEU A 185 -15.42 -1.51 -3.91
C LEU A 185 -15.34 -2.07 -5.32
N GLU A 186 -16.39 -1.84 -6.14
CA GLU A 186 -16.53 -2.41 -7.47
C GLU A 186 -15.47 -1.94 -8.48
N ASP A 187 -14.86 -0.76 -8.24
CA ASP A 187 -13.78 -0.19 -9.06
C ASP A 187 -12.38 -0.73 -8.69
N GLY A 188 -12.32 -1.63 -7.68
CA GLY A 188 -11.07 -2.12 -7.09
C GLY A 188 -10.51 -1.23 -5.98
N GLY A 189 -11.17 -0.11 -5.67
CA GLY A 189 -10.90 0.70 -4.49
C GLY A 189 -11.35 0.01 -3.20
N TRP A 190 -11.06 0.65 -2.06
CA TRP A 190 -11.43 0.12 -0.76
C TRP A 190 -11.49 1.23 0.29
N LEU A 191 -12.32 1.00 1.33
CA LEU A 191 -12.38 1.77 2.57
C LEU A 191 -12.05 0.85 3.73
N LEU A 192 -11.07 1.21 4.56
CA LEU A 192 -10.67 0.46 5.75
C LEU A 192 -10.85 1.30 7.00
N ILE A 193 -11.56 0.77 7.99
CA ILE A 193 -11.70 1.36 9.32
C ILE A 193 -10.96 0.47 10.32
N ARG A 194 -9.96 1.03 10.99
CA ARG A 194 -9.19 0.34 12.04
C ARG A 194 -9.21 1.11 13.34
N PHE A 195 -9.28 0.41 14.44
CA PHE A 195 -9.11 0.97 15.77
C PHE A 195 -7.69 0.70 16.27
N SER A 196 -7.05 1.71 16.84
CA SER A 196 -5.76 1.52 17.53
C SER A 196 -5.92 0.56 18.70
N GLY A 197 -4.93 -0.31 18.91
CA GLY A 197 -4.89 -1.21 20.06
C GLY A 197 -4.47 -0.53 21.35
N THR A 198 -3.83 0.64 21.27
CA THR A 198 -3.17 1.31 22.39
C THR A 198 -3.73 2.69 22.73
N GLU A 199 -4.43 3.30 21.78
CA GLU A 199 -4.96 4.67 21.92
C GLU A 199 -6.43 4.71 21.50
N PRO A 200 -7.24 5.68 22.01
CA PRO A 200 -8.61 5.90 21.58
C PRO A 200 -8.62 6.59 20.21
N LEU A 201 -8.06 5.92 19.21
CA LEU A 201 -7.85 6.42 17.85
C LEU A 201 -8.48 5.46 16.85
N MET A 202 -9.32 5.99 16.00
CA MET A 202 -9.85 5.32 14.82
C MET A 202 -9.12 5.87 13.58
N ARG A 203 -8.62 4.98 12.75
CA ARG A 203 -7.97 5.30 11.50
C ARG A 203 -8.86 4.86 10.36
N VAL A 204 -9.14 5.77 9.48
CA VAL A 204 -9.90 5.53 8.25
C VAL A 204 -8.95 5.72 7.07
N TYR A 205 -8.80 4.68 6.29
CA TYR A 205 -7.98 4.66 5.09
C TYR A 205 -8.89 4.46 3.87
N CYS A 206 -8.58 5.12 2.79
CA CYS A 206 -9.33 4.96 1.55
C CYS A 206 -8.39 4.97 0.35
N GLU A 207 -8.61 4.05 -0.57
CA GLU A 207 -8.03 4.10 -1.91
C GLU A 207 -9.12 3.98 -2.95
N THR A 208 -9.07 4.80 -4.00
CA THR A 208 -10.02 4.79 -5.12
C THR A 208 -9.29 5.03 -6.43
N THR A 209 -9.90 4.61 -7.54
CA THR A 209 -9.43 4.90 -8.90
C THR A 209 -9.98 6.21 -9.45
N HIS A 210 -10.82 6.92 -8.70
CA HIS A 210 -11.46 8.17 -9.09
C HIS A 210 -10.88 9.37 -8.34
N GLU A 211 -10.39 10.35 -9.07
CA GLU A 211 -9.87 11.59 -8.50
C GLU A 211 -10.94 12.30 -7.66
N GLY A 212 -10.52 12.82 -6.49
CA GLY A 212 -11.38 13.57 -5.57
C GLY A 212 -12.30 12.74 -4.68
N LYS A 213 -12.50 11.45 -4.95
CA LYS A 213 -13.42 10.61 -4.17
C LYS A 213 -12.90 10.09 -2.82
N THR A 214 -11.65 10.30 -2.51
CA THR A 214 -11.07 9.86 -1.22
C THR A 214 -11.62 10.60 0.00
N ARG A 215 -12.33 11.72 -0.20
CA ARG A 215 -12.90 12.57 0.86
C ARG A 215 -14.43 12.58 0.91
N GLU A 216 -15.10 11.87 0.03
CA GLU A 216 -16.55 11.65 0.06
C GLU A 216 -16.90 10.54 1.07
#